data_0e98d0cf3ece6f88f73554421041d899
#
_entry.id   0e98d0cf3ece6f88f73554421041d899
#
_cell.length_a   1.000
_cell.length_b   1.000
_cell.length_c   1.000
_cell.angle_alpha   90.00
_cell.angle_beta   90.00
_cell.angle_gamma   90.00
#
_symmetry.space_group_name_H-M   'P 1'
#
loop_
_entity.id
_entity.type
_entity.pdbx_description
1 polymer ?
#
loop_
_entity_poly.entity_id
_entity_poly.type
_entity_poly.pdbx_seq_one_letter_code
_entity_poly.pdbx_strand_id
1 'polypeptide(L)'
;INMAVFGGFMEGVSLFSSFAILMHFPRMGRLKGVGQIVTWSIRDESLHSDGICRLFRDLISENRHLWTPELQKTLYSACQDMVNLEDAFIDACFSLGDLPGLKAEDVKQYIRYIADRRLHNLGLDALYGAVKNPLPWLDAMINAKEHTNFFENRATEYAKGGVINDWT
;
A
#
# COMPACT_ATOMS: atom_id res chain seq x y z
N ILE A 1 10.85 0.81 18.31
CA ILE A 1 9.52 1.34 17.96
C ILE A 1 9.60 2.07 16.62
N ASN A 2 10.37 3.13 16.47
CA ASN A 2 10.40 3.98 15.26
C ASN A 2 10.62 3.17 13.96
N MET A 3 11.57 2.24 13.94
CA MET A 3 11.84 1.39 12.79
C MET A 3 10.58 0.60 12.34
N ALA A 4 9.88 -0.05 13.29
CA ALA A 4 8.68 -0.81 12.98
C ALA A 4 7.50 0.09 12.54
N VAL A 5 7.35 1.26 13.17
CA VAL A 5 6.28 2.20 12.82
C VAL A 5 6.52 2.81 11.44
N PHE A 6 7.72 3.32 11.16
CA PHE A 6 8.03 3.91 9.84
C PHE A 6 8.00 2.85 8.74
N GLY A 7 8.82 1.82 8.83
CA GLY A 7 8.94 0.82 7.76
C GLY A 7 7.75 -0.13 7.67
N GLY A 8 7.19 -0.54 8.83
CA GLY A 8 6.06 -1.45 8.84
C GLY A 8 4.73 -0.78 8.49
N PHE A 9 4.45 0.39 9.07
CA PHE A 9 3.12 0.98 8.96
C PHE A 9 3.08 2.24 8.09
N MET A 10 4.04 3.17 8.19
CA MET A 10 4.01 4.35 7.32
C MET A 10 4.33 3.99 5.87
N GLU A 11 5.41 3.27 5.58
CA GLU A 11 5.73 2.84 4.21
C GLU A 11 4.91 1.62 3.78
N GLY A 12 4.54 0.74 4.74
CA GLY A 12 3.88 -0.53 4.46
C GLY A 12 2.37 -0.49 4.42
N VAL A 13 1.69 0.55 4.94
CA VAL A 13 0.23 0.66 5.02
C VAL A 13 -0.28 2.00 4.49
N SER A 14 0.30 3.15 4.93
CA SER A 14 -0.32 4.47 4.75
C SER A 14 -0.47 4.97 3.31
N LEU A 15 0.19 4.36 2.34
CA LEU A 15 0.07 4.75 0.93
C LEU A 15 -0.79 3.78 0.11
N PHE A 16 -1.16 2.63 0.68
CA PHE A 16 -1.74 1.54 -0.10
C PHE A 16 -3.20 1.78 -0.51
N SER A 17 -3.97 2.59 0.23
CA SER A 17 -5.29 3.03 -0.22
C SER A 17 -5.19 3.96 -1.43
N SER A 18 -4.27 4.92 -1.40
CA SER A 18 -3.97 5.80 -2.55
C SER A 18 -3.56 4.99 -3.78
N PHE A 19 -2.70 3.99 -3.60
CA PHE A 19 -2.28 3.11 -4.69
C PHE A 19 -3.45 2.31 -5.27
N ALA A 20 -4.32 1.76 -4.43
CA ALA A 20 -5.51 1.05 -4.88
C ALA A 20 -6.45 1.94 -5.70
N ILE A 21 -6.71 3.17 -5.22
CA ILE A 21 -7.56 4.14 -5.92
C ILE A 21 -6.92 4.57 -7.25
N LEU A 22 -5.64 4.93 -7.25
CA LEU A 22 -4.94 5.37 -8.47
C LEU A 22 -4.80 4.26 -9.51
N MET A 23 -4.53 3.01 -9.08
CA MET A 23 -4.41 1.85 -9.97
C MET A 23 -5.76 1.41 -10.56
N HIS A 24 -6.87 1.84 -9.98
CA HIS A 24 -8.19 1.60 -10.55
C HIS A 24 -8.36 2.29 -11.92
N PHE A 25 -7.79 3.49 -12.12
CA PHE A 25 -7.89 4.21 -13.40
C PHE A 25 -7.22 3.45 -14.57
N PRO A 26 -5.97 3.00 -14.48
CA PRO A 26 -5.38 2.17 -15.55
C PRO A 26 -6.11 0.82 -15.71
N ARG A 27 -6.68 0.23 -14.67
CA ARG A 27 -7.58 -0.93 -14.77
C ARG A 27 -8.76 -0.65 -15.70
N MET A 28 -9.29 0.58 -15.66
CA MET A 28 -10.38 1.05 -16.52
C MET A 28 -9.89 1.63 -17.86
N GLY A 29 -8.63 1.41 -18.23
CA GLY A 29 -8.03 1.91 -19.47
C GLY A 29 -7.66 3.38 -19.47
N ARG A 30 -7.71 4.07 -18.31
CA ARG A 30 -7.42 5.50 -18.15
C ARG A 30 -6.09 5.70 -17.44
N LEU A 31 -5.46 6.86 -17.63
CA LEU A 31 -4.25 7.29 -16.90
C LEU A 31 -3.13 6.22 -16.84
N LYS A 32 -2.89 5.51 -17.93
CA LYS A 32 -1.95 4.39 -17.99
C LYS A 32 -0.53 4.78 -17.60
N GLY A 33 -0.06 5.97 -17.99
CA GLY A 33 1.25 6.51 -17.60
C GLY A 33 1.36 6.74 -16.09
N VAL A 34 0.30 7.24 -15.44
CA VAL A 34 0.23 7.37 -13.97
C VAL A 34 0.30 5.98 -13.33
N GLY A 35 -0.45 5.01 -13.86
CA GLY A 35 -0.42 3.63 -13.36
C GLY A 35 0.98 3.01 -13.42
N GLN A 36 1.77 3.31 -14.43
CA GLN A 36 3.16 2.85 -14.52
C GLN A 36 4.02 3.45 -13.40
N ILE A 37 3.92 4.74 -13.14
CA ILE A 37 4.65 5.41 -12.06
C ILE A 37 4.22 4.85 -10.69
N VAL A 38 2.91 4.71 -10.45
CA VAL A 38 2.37 4.15 -9.21
C VAL A 38 2.85 2.71 -9.00
N THR A 39 2.93 1.89 -10.05
CA THR A 39 3.48 0.52 -9.94
C THR A 39 4.93 0.53 -9.45
N TRP A 40 5.75 1.46 -9.91
CA TRP A 40 7.13 1.59 -9.42
C TRP A 40 7.17 2.00 -7.95
N SER A 41 6.35 2.98 -7.56
CA SER A 41 6.24 3.39 -6.14
C SER A 41 5.80 2.24 -5.24
N ILE A 42 4.79 1.45 -5.64
CA ILE A 42 4.34 0.29 -4.86
C ILE A 42 5.48 -0.72 -4.64
N ARG A 43 6.31 -0.95 -5.66
CA ARG A 43 7.45 -1.87 -5.54
C ARG A 43 8.51 -1.34 -4.59
N ASP A 44 8.84 -0.06 -4.70
CA ASP A 44 9.81 0.59 -3.82
C ASP A 44 9.32 0.52 -2.37
N GLU A 45 8.11 0.95 -2.08
CA GLU A 45 7.55 0.94 -0.74
C GLU A 45 7.42 -0.48 -0.17
N SER A 46 7.10 -1.46 -1.02
CA SER A 46 7.04 -2.86 -0.59
C SER A 46 8.43 -3.38 -0.22
N LEU A 47 9.45 -3.07 -1.01
CA LEU A 47 10.83 -3.47 -0.76
C LEU A 47 11.39 -2.82 0.51
N HIS A 48 11.15 -1.52 0.70
CA HIS A 48 11.55 -0.78 1.90
C HIS A 48 10.89 -1.38 3.14
N SER A 49 9.59 -1.55 3.13
CA SER A 49 8.84 -2.10 4.24
C SER A 49 9.29 -3.53 4.59
N ASP A 50 9.46 -4.40 3.61
CA ASP A 50 9.90 -5.78 3.84
C ASP A 50 11.34 -5.82 4.39
N GLY A 51 12.23 -4.99 3.87
CA GLY A 51 13.62 -4.86 4.34
C GLY A 51 13.69 -4.36 5.78
N ILE A 52 12.93 -3.32 6.11
CA ILE A 52 12.92 -2.74 7.47
C ILE A 52 12.25 -3.69 8.46
N CYS A 53 11.16 -4.36 8.08
CA CYS A 53 10.52 -5.38 8.93
C CYS A 53 11.47 -6.55 9.21
N ARG A 54 12.27 -6.98 8.22
CA ARG A 54 13.28 -8.01 8.41
C ARG A 54 14.36 -7.54 9.39
N LEU A 55 14.91 -6.34 9.16
CA LEU A 55 15.91 -5.75 10.05
C LEU A 55 15.39 -5.61 11.49
N PHE A 56 14.12 -5.21 11.66
CA PHE A 56 13.48 -5.16 12.97
C PHE A 56 13.44 -6.53 13.64
N ARG A 57 13.05 -7.60 12.91
CA ARG A 57 13.03 -8.95 13.48
C ARG A 57 14.42 -9.44 13.85
N ASP A 58 15.42 -9.15 13.02
CA ASP A 58 16.82 -9.53 13.31
C ASP A 58 17.30 -8.83 14.58
N LEU A 59 17.01 -7.52 14.73
CA LEU A 59 17.31 -6.76 15.95
C LEU A 59 16.62 -7.35 17.20
N ILE A 60 15.34 -7.72 17.09
CA ILE A 60 14.61 -8.36 18.20
C ILE A 60 15.16 -9.75 18.51
N SER A 61 15.58 -10.51 17.50
CA SER A 61 16.16 -11.84 17.70
C SER A 61 17.48 -11.81 18.47
N GLU A 62 18.30 -10.78 18.22
CA GLU A 62 19.55 -10.50 18.93
C GLU A 62 19.32 -9.90 20.33
N ASN A 63 18.19 -9.21 20.52
CA ASN A 63 17.88 -8.47 21.75
C ASN A 63 16.51 -8.89 22.30
N ARG A 64 16.31 -10.17 22.60
CA ARG A 64 15.02 -10.75 23.01
C ARG A 64 14.36 -10.05 24.20
N HIS A 65 15.14 -9.45 25.10
CA HIS A 65 14.62 -8.70 26.22
C HIS A 65 13.81 -7.46 25.84
N LEU A 66 13.96 -6.97 24.60
CA LEU A 66 13.16 -5.86 24.04
C LEU A 66 11.77 -6.29 23.58
N TRP A 67 11.55 -7.60 23.33
CA TRP A 67 10.25 -8.11 22.85
C TRP A 67 9.25 -8.28 24.01
N THR A 68 8.87 -7.15 24.59
CA THR A 68 7.98 -7.11 25.76
C THR A 68 6.51 -6.99 25.34
N PRO A 69 5.55 -7.40 26.21
CA PRO A 69 4.12 -7.17 25.96
C PRO A 69 3.77 -5.70 25.72
N GLU A 70 4.47 -4.78 26.36
CA GLU A 70 4.28 -3.34 26.21
C GLU A 70 4.71 -2.86 24.83
N LEU A 71 5.85 -3.36 24.30
CA LEU A 71 6.27 -3.07 22.94
C LEU A 71 5.25 -3.59 21.93
N GLN A 72 4.82 -4.84 22.08
CA GLN A 72 3.82 -5.46 21.20
C GLN A 72 2.51 -4.66 21.20
N LYS A 73 2.01 -4.29 22.39
CA LYS A 73 0.82 -3.45 22.53
C LYS A 73 0.98 -2.10 21.82
N THR A 74 2.14 -1.47 21.96
CA THR A 74 2.43 -0.20 21.28
C THR A 74 2.42 -0.35 19.76
N LEU A 75 2.95 -1.46 19.22
CA LEU A 75 2.94 -1.73 17.78
C LEU A 75 1.52 -2.00 17.28
N TYR A 76 0.69 -2.73 18.02
CA TYR A 76 -0.73 -2.91 17.68
C TYR A 76 -1.49 -1.58 17.66
N SER A 77 -1.26 -0.73 18.68
CA SER A 77 -1.89 0.60 18.72
C SER A 77 -1.48 1.44 17.51
N ALA A 78 -0.20 1.48 17.18
CA ALA A 78 0.30 2.23 16.03
C ALA A 78 -0.27 1.72 14.70
N CYS A 79 -0.41 0.40 14.54
CA CYS A 79 -1.07 -0.20 13.39
C CYS A 79 -2.54 0.23 13.29
N GLN A 80 -3.26 0.20 14.40
CA GLN A 80 -4.67 0.61 14.45
C GLN A 80 -4.86 2.09 14.14
N ASP A 81 -3.99 2.94 14.68
CA ASP A 81 -4.00 4.39 14.38
C ASP A 81 -3.77 4.64 12.89
N MET A 82 -2.83 3.91 12.27
CA MET A 82 -2.59 4.01 10.84
C MET A 82 -3.80 3.57 10.01
N VAL A 83 -4.44 2.46 10.35
CA VAL A 83 -5.66 2.00 9.66
C VAL A 83 -6.81 3.01 9.81
N ASN A 84 -6.94 3.63 10.98
CA ASN A 84 -7.96 4.68 11.20
C ASN A 84 -7.69 5.92 10.33
N LEU A 85 -6.42 6.32 10.16
CA LEU A 85 -6.05 7.43 9.27
C LEU A 85 -6.35 7.10 7.80
N GLU A 86 -6.04 5.88 7.36
CA GLU A 86 -6.36 5.41 6.02
C GLU A 86 -7.89 5.35 5.79
N ASP A 87 -8.67 4.88 6.77
CA ASP A 87 -10.14 4.90 6.70
C ASP A 87 -10.68 6.33 6.51
N ALA A 88 -10.16 7.29 7.27
CA ALA A 88 -10.56 8.70 7.12
C ALA A 88 -10.20 9.27 5.74
N PHE A 89 -9.02 8.93 5.22
CA PHE A 89 -8.61 9.30 3.86
C PHE A 89 -9.53 8.67 2.80
N ILE A 90 -9.85 7.38 2.93
CA ILE A 90 -10.76 6.68 2.01
C ILE A 90 -12.14 7.34 2.04
N ASP A 91 -12.70 7.64 3.23
CA ASP A 91 -13.97 8.32 3.37
C ASP A 91 -13.99 9.70 2.69
N ALA A 92 -12.89 10.44 2.80
CA ALA A 92 -12.75 11.72 2.09
C ALA A 92 -12.72 11.53 0.57
N CYS A 93 -11.96 10.54 0.05
CA CYS A 93 -11.88 10.25 -1.38
C CYS A 93 -13.23 9.79 -1.97
N PHE A 94 -14.02 9.05 -1.20
CA PHE A 94 -15.31 8.51 -1.62
C PHE A 94 -16.51 9.33 -1.13
N SER A 95 -16.30 10.57 -0.67
CA SER A 95 -17.36 11.44 -0.14
C SER A 95 -18.49 11.72 -1.14
N LEU A 96 -18.24 11.60 -2.44
CA LEU A 96 -19.25 11.75 -3.50
C LEU A 96 -19.84 10.42 -3.97
N GLY A 97 -19.51 9.30 -3.32
CA GLY A 97 -19.95 7.95 -3.64
C GLY A 97 -18.84 7.06 -4.21
N ASP A 98 -19.19 5.79 -4.40
CA ASP A 98 -18.29 4.77 -4.92
C ASP A 98 -17.92 5.00 -6.39
N LEU A 99 -16.74 4.55 -6.78
CA LEU A 99 -16.33 4.53 -8.18
C LEU A 99 -16.91 3.30 -8.90
N PRO A 100 -17.19 3.37 -10.21
CA PRO A 100 -17.63 2.20 -10.97
C PRO A 100 -16.61 1.05 -10.86
N GLY A 101 -16.97 -0.02 -10.15
CA GLY A 101 -16.12 -1.21 -9.94
C GLY A 101 -15.08 -1.10 -8.82
N LEU A 102 -15.17 -0.07 -7.96
CA LEU A 102 -14.37 0.04 -6.74
C LEU A 102 -15.19 0.76 -5.64
N LYS A 103 -15.43 0.08 -4.54
CA LYS A 103 -16.15 0.61 -3.39
C LYS A 103 -15.19 1.05 -2.29
N ALA A 104 -15.59 2.08 -1.53
CA ALA A 104 -14.84 2.51 -0.35
C ALA A 104 -14.59 1.34 0.61
N GLU A 105 -15.60 0.51 0.86
CA GLU A 105 -15.50 -0.65 1.76
C GLU A 105 -14.45 -1.68 1.28
N ASP A 106 -14.36 -1.95 -0.04
CA ASP A 106 -13.37 -2.87 -0.58
C ASP A 106 -11.93 -2.33 -0.34
N VAL A 107 -11.73 -1.02 -0.44
CA VAL A 107 -10.44 -0.37 -0.16
C VAL A 107 -10.12 -0.43 1.34
N LYS A 108 -11.10 -0.18 2.21
CA LYS A 108 -10.93 -0.32 3.67
C LYS A 108 -10.56 -1.75 4.07
N GLN A 109 -11.22 -2.75 3.50
CA GLN A 109 -10.87 -4.15 3.73
C GLN A 109 -9.47 -4.50 3.20
N TYR A 110 -9.07 -3.89 2.07
CA TYR A 110 -7.72 -4.06 1.55
C TYR A 110 -6.66 -3.50 2.51
N ILE A 111 -6.89 -2.34 3.13
CA ILE A 111 -5.98 -1.78 4.14
C ILE A 111 -5.85 -2.71 5.36
N ARG A 112 -6.94 -3.33 5.82
CA ARG A 112 -6.88 -4.34 6.91
C ARG A 112 -6.08 -5.56 6.52
N TYR A 113 -6.23 -6.03 5.28
CA TYR A 113 -5.44 -7.12 4.74
C TYR A 113 -3.94 -6.78 4.69
N ILE A 114 -3.58 -5.59 4.24
CA ILE A 114 -2.18 -5.13 4.23
C ILE A 114 -1.65 -4.98 5.65
N ALA A 115 -2.42 -4.40 6.57
CA ALA A 115 -2.04 -4.21 7.97
C ALA A 115 -1.72 -5.55 8.67
N ASP A 116 -2.56 -6.57 8.48
CA ASP A 116 -2.31 -7.92 9.03
C ASP A 116 -1.03 -8.54 8.45
N ARG A 117 -0.75 -8.34 7.17
CA ARG A 117 0.51 -8.79 6.56
C ARG A 117 1.72 -8.08 7.18
N ARG A 118 1.64 -6.77 7.45
CA ARG A 118 2.74 -6.00 8.08
C ARG A 118 2.93 -6.40 9.54
N LEU A 119 1.86 -6.65 10.29
CA LEU A 119 1.96 -7.21 11.63
C LEU A 119 2.70 -8.55 11.61
N HIS A 120 2.32 -9.45 10.69
CA HIS A 120 3.01 -10.74 10.53
C HIS A 120 4.50 -10.55 10.14
N ASN A 121 4.80 -9.61 9.26
CA ASN A 121 6.19 -9.29 8.89
C ASN A 121 7.01 -8.75 10.07
N LEU A 122 6.39 -8.16 11.08
CA LEU A 122 7.03 -7.74 12.34
C LEU A 122 7.07 -8.84 13.40
N GLY A 123 6.49 -10.01 13.16
CA GLY A 123 6.42 -11.12 14.11
C GLY A 123 5.24 -11.05 15.09
N LEU A 124 4.19 -10.32 14.72
CA LEU A 124 2.95 -10.18 15.47
C LEU A 124 1.82 -11.00 14.83
N ASP A 125 0.79 -11.33 15.60
CA ASP A 125 -0.42 -11.95 15.09
C ASP A 125 -1.30 -10.93 14.34
N ALA A 126 -2.18 -11.43 13.47
CA ALA A 126 -3.16 -10.62 12.77
C ALA A 126 -4.13 -9.94 13.75
N LEU A 127 -4.43 -8.66 13.48
CA LEU A 127 -5.38 -7.88 14.29
C LEU A 127 -6.81 -7.94 13.72
N TYR A 128 -6.93 -7.99 12.40
CA TYR A 128 -8.21 -7.90 11.69
C TYR A 128 -8.71 -9.25 11.17
N GLY A 129 -7.85 -10.26 11.11
CA GLY A 129 -8.19 -11.57 10.56
C GLY A 129 -8.49 -11.55 9.07
N ALA A 130 -7.94 -10.58 8.34
CA ALA A 130 -8.19 -10.38 6.91
C ALA A 130 -7.34 -11.36 6.07
N VAL A 131 -7.79 -12.60 5.96
CA VAL A 131 -7.04 -13.67 5.28
C VAL A 131 -7.03 -13.53 3.75
N LYS A 132 -8.06 -12.91 3.17
CA LYS A 132 -8.25 -12.84 1.72
C LYS A 132 -8.08 -11.40 1.20
N ASN A 133 -7.26 -11.23 0.16
CA ASN A 133 -7.15 -9.95 -0.53
C ASN A 133 -8.48 -9.62 -1.24
N PRO A 134 -9.16 -8.50 -0.89
CA PRO A 134 -10.39 -8.08 -1.54
C PRO A 134 -10.17 -7.47 -2.93
N LEU A 135 -8.93 -7.06 -3.26
CA LEU A 135 -8.53 -6.45 -4.52
C LEU A 135 -7.50 -7.30 -5.29
N PRO A 136 -7.81 -8.57 -5.65
CA PRO A 136 -6.83 -9.46 -6.29
C PRO A 136 -6.34 -8.95 -7.65
N TRP A 137 -7.11 -8.10 -8.32
CA TRP A 137 -6.73 -7.46 -9.56
C TRP A 137 -5.52 -6.52 -9.40
N LEU A 138 -5.35 -5.92 -8.20
CA LEU A 138 -4.23 -5.01 -7.93
C LEU A 138 -2.92 -5.79 -7.90
N ASP A 139 -2.88 -6.92 -7.20
CA ASP A 139 -1.72 -7.81 -7.20
C ASP A 139 -1.39 -8.31 -8.63
N ALA A 140 -2.41 -8.69 -9.40
CA ALA A 140 -2.21 -9.10 -10.78
C ALA A 140 -1.61 -7.99 -11.66
N MET A 141 -2.04 -6.73 -11.46
CA MET A 141 -1.49 -5.59 -12.21
C MET A 141 -0.06 -5.24 -11.81
N ILE A 142 0.28 -5.36 -10.53
CA ILE A 142 1.62 -5.10 -10.02
C ILE A 142 2.60 -6.18 -10.53
N ASN A 143 2.20 -7.44 -10.47
CA ASN A 143 3.04 -8.58 -10.82
C ASN A 143 3.18 -8.78 -12.34
N ALA A 144 2.17 -8.41 -13.14
CA ALA A 144 2.20 -8.56 -14.59
C ALA A 144 3.36 -7.79 -15.28
N LYS A 145 3.96 -6.81 -14.59
CA LYS A 145 5.05 -5.97 -15.11
C LYS A 145 6.43 -6.29 -14.49
N GLU A 146 6.59 -7.43 -13.81
CA GLU A 146 7.83 -7.79 -13.12
C GLU A 146 9.06 -8.01 -14.04
N HIS A 147 8.88 -8.14 -15.37
CA HIS A 147 9.95 -8.45 -16.30
C HIS A 147 10.69 -7.23 -16.87
N THR A 148 10.37 -6.02 -16.42
CA THR A 148 11.00 -4.79 -16.93
C THR A 148 11.74 -4.03 -15.85
N ASN A 149 13.03 -3.81 -16.06
CA ASN A 149 13.93 -3.12 -15.13
C ASN A 149 13.52 -1.64 -15.01
N PHE A 150 13.39 -1.13 -13.77
CA PHE A 150 13.05 0.26 -13.47
C PHE A 150 13.94 1.28 -14.21
N PHE A 151 15.25 1.00 -14.34
CA PHE A 151 16.20 1.88 -15.00
C PHE A 151 16.14 1.85 -16.53
N GLU A 152 15.49 0.84 -17.12
CA GLU A 152 15.39 0.66 -18.56
C GLU A 152 14.05 1.12 -19.14
N ASN A 153 13.02 1.29 -18.29
CA ASN A 153 11.69 1.68 -18.72
C ASN A 153 11.40 3.15 -18.49
N ARG A 154 11.19 3.85 -19.58
CA ARG A 154 10.51 5.16 -19.55
C ARG A 154 8.99 4.92 -19.50
N ALA A 155 8.25 5.83 -18.85
CA ALA A 155 6.80 5.85 -18.91
C ALA A 155 6.37 6.19 -20.35
N THR A 156 6.21 5.17 -21.20
CA THR A 156 5.92 5.31 -22.63
C THR A 156 4.42 5.28 -22.93
N GLU A 157 3.59 4.93 -21.97
CA GLU A 157 2.14 4.81 -22.13
C GLU A 157 1.39 6.13 -21.89
N TYR A 158 1.96 7.26 -22.34
CA TYR A 158 1.20 8.50 -22.45
C TYR A 158 0.30 8.42 -23.68
N ALA A 159 -1.03 8.52 -23.47
CA ALA A 159 -1.90 8.91 -24.56
C ALA A 159 -1.43 10.30 -25.04
N LYS A 160 -0.91 10.39 -26.25
CA LYS A 160 -0.72 11.67 -26.94
C LYS A 160 -2.11 12.21 -27.29
N GLY A 161 -2.82 12.72 -26.30
CA GLY A 161 -3.96 13.59 -26.53
C GLY A 161 -3.42 14.84 -27.19
N GLY A 162 -3.87 15.14 -28.39
CA GLY A 162 -3.54 16.43 -29.01
C GLY A 162 -3.95 17.54 -28.05
N VAL A 163 -3.00 18.38 -27.68
CA VAL A 163 -3.33 19.65 -27.03
C VAL A 163 -4.07 20.43 -28.07
N ILE A 164 -5.40 20.47 -27.99
CA ILE A 164 -6.20 21.43 -28.73
C ILE A 164 -5.92 22.76 -28.04
N ASN A 165 -5.08 23.58 -28.67
CA ASN A 165 -4.85 25.00 -28.30
C ASN A 165 -6.16 25.78 -28.55
N ASP A 166 -7.08 25.77 -27.60
CA ASP A 166 -8.21 26.69 -27.54
C ASP A 166 -7.91 27.83 -26.56
N TRP A 167 -6.86 28.58 -26.87
CA TRP A 167 -6.59 29.87 -26.26
C TRP A 167 -6.68 30.95 -27.33
N THR A 168 -7.87 31.22 -27.86
CA THR A 168 -8.21 32.46 -28.56
C THR A 168 -9.49 33.03 -28.01
#